data_7079108bedd93bdf44fc2cf6dd269f3e
#
_entry.id   7079108bedd93bdf44fc2cf6dd269f3e
#
_cell.length_a   1.000
_cell.length_b   1.000
_cell.length_c   1.000
_cell.angle_alpha   90.00
_cell.angle_beta   90.00
_cell.angle_gamma   90.00
#
_symmetry.space_group_name_H-M   'P 1'
#
loop_
_entity.id
_entity.type
_entity.pdbx_description
1 polymer ?
#
loop_
_entity_poly.entity_id
_entity_poly.type
_entity_poly.pdbx_seq_one_letter_code
_entity_poly.pdbx_strand_id
1 'polypeptide(L)'
;MEILPLRVGVGKFFFTEGCIAFLPEEIHRLGPKALMIGGPNSMPALIEHLPDGWNSGLEIIREVYAGACSVNQAYAFAEQAMTEGCSVVVGVGGGRCIDLAKAVSVIAGIDIITVPT
;
A
#
# COMPACT_ATOMS: atom_id res chain seq x y z
N MET A 1 18.16 10.60 10.65
CA MET A 1 17.77 9.18 10.69
C MET A 1 17.90 8.58 9.30
N GLU A 2 18.50 7.44 9.23
CA GLU A 2 18.70 6.75 7.97
C GLU A 2 17.38 6.23 7.41
N ILE A 3 17.21 6.37 6.12
CA ILE A 3 16.09 5.79 5.40
C ILE A 3 16.52 4.42 4.92
N LEU A 4 15.92 3.37 5.46
CA LEU A 4 16.26 2.00 5.14
C LEU A 4 15.08 1.28 4.52
N PRO A 5 14.92 1.32 3.20
CA PRO A 5 13.94 0.47 2.56
C PRO A 5 14.43 -0.97 2.62
N LEU A 6 13.69 -1.83 3.31
CA LEU A 6 13.98 -3.25 3.35
C LEU A 6 13.13 -3.96 2.31
N ARG A 7 13.77 -4.80 1.52
CA ARG A 7 13.05 -5.63 0.58
C ARG A 7 12.78 -6.98 1.24
N VAL A 8 11.51 -7.34 1.36
CA VAL A 8 11.09 -8.61 1.92
C VAL A 8 10.17 -9.27 0.91
N GLY A 9 10.58 -10.40 0.36
CA GLY A 9 9.84 -11.01 -0.72
C GLY A 9 9.77 -10.06 -1.91
N VAL A 10 8.57 -9.66 -2.30
CA VAL A 10 8.33 -8.76 -3.45
C VAL A 10 8.12 -7.31 -3.03
N GLY A 11 8.26 -6.98 -1.74
CA GLY A 11 7.93 -5.66 -1.23
C GLY A 11 9.10 -4.90 -0.63
N LYS A 12 8.84 -3.67 -0.23
CA LYS A 12 9.75 -2.81 0.51
C LYS A 12 9.08 -2.29 1.76
N PHE A 13 9.87 -2.13 2.83
CA PHE A 13 9.41 -1.50 4.06
C PHE A 13 10.03 -0.11 4.20
N PHE A 14 9.22 0.83 4.67
CA PHE A 14 9.65 2.18 4.99
C PHE A 14 9.40 2.42 6.47
N PHE A 15 10.47 2.69 7.22
CA PHE A 15 10.39 2.77 8.68
C PHE A 15 10.37 4.19 9.25
N THR A 16 10.62 5.20 8.43
CA THR A 16 10.70 6.57 8.90
C THR A 16 9.78 7.48 8.10
N GLU A 17 9.39 8.58 8.72
CA GLU A 17 8.53 9.57 8.05
C GLU A 17 9.17 10.11 6.77
N GLY A 18 10.48 10.28 6.74
CA GLY A 18 11.19 10.74 5.56
C GLY A 18 11.05 9.81 4.37
N CYS A 19 10.77 8.53 4.61
CA CYS A 19 10.57 7.55 3.54
C CYS A 19 9.27 7.75 2.77
N ILE A 20 8.28 8.40 3.37
CA ILE A 20 6.97 8.62 2.75
C ILE A 20 7.11 9.42 1.45
N ALA A 21 8.08 10.33 1.41
CA ALA A 21 8.33 11.14 0.22
C ALA A 21 8.71 10.30 -1.02
N PHE A 22 9.21 9.08 -0.82
CA PHE A 22 9.61 8.20 -1.91
C PHE A 22 8.46 7.30 -2.38
N LEU A 23 7.32 7.30 -1.69
CA LEU A 23 6.20 6.44 -2.00
C LEU A 23 5.70 6.60 -3.45
N PRO A 24 5.49 7.81 -3.95
CA PRO A 24 5.03 7.97 -5.33
C PRO A 24 5.99 7.37 -6.35
N GLU A 25 7.30 7.56 -6.17
CA GLU A 25 8.32 6.97 -7.03
C GLU A 25 8.29 5.45 -7.04
N GLU A 26 8.12 4.86 -5.85
CA GLU A 26 8.04 3.41 -5.73
C GLU A 26 6.80 2.85 -6.42
N ILE A 27 5.66 3.55 -6.32
CA ILE A 27 4.45 3.14 -7.01
C ILE A 27 4.67 3.21 -8.53
N HIS A 28 5.27 4.30 -9.01
CA HIS A 28 5.61 4.44 -10.43
C HIS A 28 6.50 3.30 -10.92
N ARG A 29 7.50 2.95 -10.13
CA ARG A 29 8.45 1.90 -10.49
C ARG A 29 7.80 0.53 -10.61
N LEU A 30 6.83 0.24 -9.75
CA LEU A 30 6.13 -1.05 -9.74
C LEU A 30 4.93 -1.09 -10.69
N GLY A 31 4.45 0.06 -11.11
CA GLY A 31 3.33 0.20 -12.02
C GLY A 31 2.46 1.40 -11.65
N PRO A 32 1.83 2.05 -12.62
CA PRO A 32 1.13 3.31 -12.35
C PRO A 32 -0.21 3.12 -11.63
N LYS A 33 -0.69 1.91 -11.46
CA LYS A 33 -2.00 1.66 -10.83
C LYS A 33 -1.83 0.86 -9.56
N ALA A 34 -2.34 1.38 -8.46
CA ALA A 34 -2.18 0.80 -7.13
C ALA A 34 -3.50 0.69 -6.39
N LEU A 35 -3.64 -0.38 -5.61
CA LEU A 35 -4.69 -0.49 -4.60
C LEU A 35 -4.05 -0.13 -3.26
N MET A 36 -4.50 0.95 -2.66
CA MET A 36 -4.00 1.43 -1.37
C MET A 36 -5.00 1.07 -0.27
N ILE A 37 -4.58 0.21 0.64
CA ILE A 37 -5.40 -0.23 1.76
C ILE A 37 -4.82 0.39 3.03
N GLY A 38 -5.63 1.11 3.77
CA GLY A 38 -5.17 1.76 4.99
C GLY A 38 -6.23 1.82 6.06
N GLY A 39 -5.80 2.04 7.30
CA GLY A 39 -6.71 2.25 8.41
C GLY A 39 -7.40 3.59 8.33
N PRO A 40 -8.50 3.78 9.10
CA PRO A 40 -9.27 5.03 9.04
C PRO A 40 -8.50 6.26 9.51
N ASN A 41 -7.48 6.07 10.35
CA ASN A 41 -6.62 7.17 10.80
C ASN A 41 -5.31 7.22 10.01
N SER A 42 -4.77 6.07 9.64
CA SER A 42 -3.48 5.97 8.96
C SER A 42 -3.53 6.49 7.53
N MET A 43 -4.61 6.21 6.81
CA MET A 43 -4.77 6.64 5.44
C MET A 43 -4.77 8.17 5.30
N PRO A 44 -5.63 8.90 6.03
CA PRO A 44 -5.59 10.35 5.97
C PRO A 44 -4.26 10.93 6.42
N ALA A 45 -3.65 10.35 7.45
CA ALA A 45 -2.36 10.83 7.94
C ALA A 45 -1.27 10.69 6.89
N LEU A 46 -1.23 9.57 6.17
CA LEU A 46 -0.29 9.40 5.08
C LEU A 46 -0.51 10.44 3.98
N ILE A 47 -1.74 10.59 3.52
CA ILE A 47 -2.07 11.52 2.43
C ILE A 47 -1.65 12.95 2.80
N GLU A 48 -1.86 13.33 4.05
CA GLU A 48 -1.50 14.66 4.54
C GLU A 48 0.01 14.91 4.49
N HIS A 49 0.83 13.88 4.63
CA HIS A 49 2.29 13.98 4.58
C HIS A 49 2.86 13.91 3.16
N LEU A 50 2.05 13.57 2.18
CA LEU A 50 2.50 13.51 0.79
C LEU A 50 2.48 14.89 0.15
N PRO A 51 3.43 15.19 -0.75
CA PRO A 51 3.44 16.50 -1.41
C PRO A 51 2.24 16.67 -2.34
N ASP A 52 1.86 17.91 -2.61
CA ASP A 52 0.81 18.21 -3.58
C ASP A 52 1.18 17.62 -4.93
N GLY A 53 0.20 17.01 -5.59
CA GLY A 53 0.42 16.37 -6.88
C GLY A 53 1.15 15.03 -6.80
N TRP A 54 1.26 14.45 -5.63
CA TRP A 54 1.97 13.18 -5.44
C TRP A 54 1.44 12.05 -6.31
N ASN A 55 0.16 12.08 -6.62
CA ASN A 55 -0.48 11.03 -7.42
C ASN A 55 -0.57 11.37 -8.90
N SER A 56 0.16 12.39 -9.36
CA SER A 56 0.19 12.77 -10.76
C SER A 56 0.76 11.61 -11.60
N GLY A 57 0.00 11.19 -12.61
CA GLY A 57 0.38 10.05 -13.44
C GLY A 57 0.13 8.69 -12.79
N LEU A 58 -0.47 8.66 -11.61
CA LEU A 58 -0.83 7.43 -10.92
C LEU A 58 -2.34 7.29 -10.83
N GLU A 59 -2.80 6.06 -10.91
CA GLU A 59 -4.19 5.71 -10.56
C GLU A 59 -4.17 4.99 -9.22
N ILE A 60 -4.74 5.64 -8.21
CA ILE A 60 -4.76 5.09 -6.85
C ILE A 60 -6.20 4.81 -6.46
N ILE A 61 -6.49 3.54 -6.20
CA ILE A 61 -7.77 3.12 -5.62
C ILE A 61 -7.55 3.04 -4.12
N ARG A 62 -8.30 3.83 -3.37
CA ARG A 62 -8.16 3.89 -1.90
C ARG A 62 -9.27 3.11 -1.26
N GLU A 63 -8.90 2.18 -0.38
CA GLU A 63 -9.84 1.42 0.42
C GLU A 63 -9.48 1.51 1.89
N VAL A 64 -10.47 1.81 2.72
CA VAL A 64 -10.27 1.91 4.16
C VAL A 64 -10.54 0.57 4.80
N TYR A 65 -9.55 0.06 5.50
CA TYR A 65 -9.66 -1.13 6.31
C TYR A 65 -10.22 -0.72 7.69
N ALA A 66 -11.37 -1.27 8.05
CA ALA A 66 -12.05 -0.90 9.29
C ALA A 66 -12.54 -2.14 10.04
N GLY A 67 -11.67 -3.09 10.26
CA GLY A 67 -12.09 -4.28 10.95
C GLY A 67 -10.99 -5.29 11.14
N ALA A 68 -11.38 -6.53 11.31
CA ALA A 68 -10.44 -7.63 11.44
C ALA A 68 -9.93 -8.06 10.07
N CYS A 69 -8.68 -8.41 10.00
CA CYS A 69 -8.10 -9.04 8.83
C CYS A 69 -8.76 -10.42 8.68
N SER A 70 -9.48 -10.63 7.59
CA SER A 70 -10.13 -11.91 7.30
C SER A 70 -9.71 -12.41 5.92
N VAL A 71 -9.78 -13.73 5.76
CA VAL A 71 -9.48 -14.37 4.48
C VAL A 71 -10.44 -13.88 3.40
N ASN A 72 -11.72 -13.76 3.73
CA ASN A 72 -12.73 -13.27 2.78
C ASN A 72 -12.44 -11.85 2.31
N GLN A 73 -11.99 -10.98 3.21
CA GLN A 73 -11.64 -9.61 2.88
C GLN A 73 -10.39 -9.56 2.00
N ALA A 74 -9.40 -10.41 2.29
CA ALA A 74 -8.20 -10.51 1.47
C ALA A 74 -8.54 -10.94 0.04
N TYR A 75 -9.42 -11.92 -0.13
CA TYR A 75 -9.87 -12.35 -1.46
C TYR A 75 -10.67 -11.27 -2.18
N ALA A 76 -11.53 -10.55 -1.46
CA ALA A 76 -12.32 -9.47 -2.06
C ALA A 76 -11.41 -8.35 -2.59
N PHE A 77 -10.44 -7.93 -1.81
CA PHE A 77 -9.49 -6.89 -2.25
C PHE A 77 -8.57 -7.40 -3.37
N ALA A 78 -8.17 -8.66 -3.32
CA ALA A 78 -7.36 -9.24 -4.39
C ALA A 78 -8.14 -9.29 -5.71
N GLU A 79 -9.41 -9.66 -5.65
CA GLU A 79 -10.27 -9.65 -6.83
C GLU A 79 -10.42 -8.25 -7.39
N GLN A 80 -10.62 -7.26 -6.52
CA GLN A 80 -10.68 -5.86 -6.93
C GLN A 80 -9.39 -5.42 -7.62
N ALA A 81 -8.24 -5.74 -7.04
CA ALA A 81 -6.95 -5.40 -7.63
C ALA A 81 -6.75 -6.02 -9.00
N MET A 82 -7.12 -7.29 -9.15
CA MET A 82 -7.02 -7.99 -10.43
C MET A 82 -7.96 -7.42 -11.48
N THR A 83 -9.22 -7.18 -11.11
CA THR A 83 -10.24 -6.63 -11.99
C THR A 83 -9.86 -5.24 -12.47
N GLU A 84 -9.31 -4.43 -11.59
CA GLU A 84 -8.89 -3.06 -11.90
C GLU A 84 -7.52 -2.99 -12.58
N GLY A 85 -6.80 -4.09 -12.64
CA GLY A 85 -5.47 -4.12 -13.27
C GLY A 85 -4.38 -3.46 -12.45
N CYS A 86 -4.49 -3.51 -11.12
CA CYS A 86 -3.46 -2.94 -10.24
C CYS A 86 -2.18 -3.76 -10.32
N SER A 87 -1.04 -3.07 -10.29
CA SER A 87 0.29 -3.69 -10.31
C SER A 87 0.89 -3.82 -8.94
N VAL A 88 0.38 -3.08 -7.97
CA VAL A 88 0.92 -3.02 -6.62
C VAL A 88 -0.21 -2.77 -5.62
N VAL A 89 -0.06 -3.36 -4.43
CA VAL A 89 -0.89 -3.02 -3.29
C VAL A 89 -0.04 -2.27 -2.28
N VAL A 90 -0.58 -1.19 -1.73
CA VAL A 90 0.09 -0.37 -0.71
C VAL A 90 -0.69 -0.55 0.59
N GLY A 91 -0.04 -1.09 1.61
CA GLY A 91 -0.64 -1.26 2.93
C GLY A 91 -0.15 -0.18 3.87
N VAL A 92 -1.09 0.60 4.44
CA VAL A 92 -0.77 1.75 5.29
C VAL A 92 -1.43 1.55 6.65
N GLY A 93 -0.65 1.32 7.68
CA GLY A 93 -1.20 1.18 9.02
C GLY A 93 -0.44 0.25 9.93
N GLY A 94 -1.13 -0.30 10.89
CA GLY A 94 -0.58 -1.25 11.83
C GLY A 94 -0.52 -2.67 11.30
N GLY A 95 -0.14 -3.60 12.16
CA GLY A 95 0.16 -4.98 11.77
C GLY A 95 -0.96 -5.69 11.03
N ARG A 96 -2.21 -5.54 11.47
CA ARG A 96 -3.35 -6.21 10.83
C ARG A 96 -3.60 -5.72 9.41
N CYS A 97 -3.47 -4.42 9.21
CA CYS A 97 -3.64 -3.82 7.89
C CYS A 97 -2.53 -4.28 6.95
N ILE A 98 -1.30 -4.31 7.45
CA ILE A 98 -0.15 -4.76 6.67
C ILE A 98 -0.27 -6.25 6.34
N ASP A 99 -0.71 -7.07 7.28
CA ASP A 99 -0.94 -8.49 7.03
C ASP A 99 -2.01 -8.71 5.96
N LEU A 100 -3.07 -7.91 6.00
CA LEU A 100 -4.11 -7.95 4.97
C LEU A 100 -3.53 -7.60 3.60
N ALA A 101 -2.75 -6.53 3.52
CA ALA A 101 -2.12 -6.11 2.26
C ALA A 101 -1.17 -7.19 1.72
N LYS A 102 -0.42 -7.84 2.59
CA LYS A 102 0.45 -8.96 2.21
C LYS A 102 -0.34 -10.11 1.62
N ALA A 103 -1.46 -10.47 2.25
CA ALA A 103 -2.34 -11.53 1.74
C ALA A 103 -2.89 -11.16 0.37
N VAL A 104 -3.32 -9.92 0.18
CA VAL A 104 -3.81 -9.43 -1.11
C VAL A 104 -2.73 -9.55 -2.19
N SER A 105 -1.51 -9.15 -1.85
CA SER A 105 -0.36 -9.23 -2.76
C SER A 105 -0.13 -10.68 -3.23
N VAL A 106 -0.14 -11.62 -2.30
CA VAL A 106 0.09 -13.04 -2.60
C VAL A 106 -1.05 -13.59 -3.47
N ILE A 107 -2.29 -13.33 -3.10
CA ILE A 107 -3.46 -13.86 -3.83
C ILE A 107 -3.52 -13.29 -5.24
N ALA A 108 -3.32 -11.99 -5.39
CA ALA A 108 -3.40 -11.32 -6.68
C ALA A 108 -2.13 -11.47 -7.52
N GLY A 109 -1.03 -11.90 -6.93
CA GLY A 109 0.25 -12.02 -7.65
C GLY A 109 0.84 -10.69 -8.04
N ILE A 110 0.69 -9.67 -7.19
CA ILE A 110 1.20 -8.32 -7.45
C ILE A 110 2.18 -7.90 -6.37
N ASP A 111 2.96 -6.88 -6.64
CA ASP A 111 3.94 -6.36 -5.70
C ASP A 111 3.26 -5.67 -4.51
N ILE A 112 4.00 -5.51 -3.43
CA ILE A 112 3.52 -4.86 -2.21
C ILE A 112 4.50 -3.77 -1.75
N ILE A 113 3.92 -2.68 -1.27
CA ILE A 113 4.63 -1.67 -0.50
C ILE A 113 3.94 -1.56 0.85
N THR A 114 4.70 -1.57 1.93
CA THR A 114 4.16 -1.42 3.27
C THR A 114 4.62 -0.12 3.88
N VAL A 115 3.67 0.60 4.48
CA VAL A 115 3.93 1.85 5.19
C VAL A 115 3.43 1.68 6.63
N PRO A 116 4.27 1.13 7.51
CA PRO A 116 3.89 0.94 8.91
C PRO A 116 3.69 2.28 9.62
N THR A 117 2.68 2.33 10.44
CA THR A 117 2.40 3.55 11.24
C THR A 117 2.33 3.25 12.73
#